data_5da4518067d358052811add7c8c934ba
#
_entry.id   5da4518067d358052811add7c8c934ba
#
_cell.length_a   1.000
_cell.length_b   1.000
_cell.length_c   1.000
_cell.angle_alpha   90.00
_cell.angle_beta   90.00
_cell.angle_gamma   90.00
#
_symmetry.space_group_name_H-M   'P 1'
#
loop_
_entity.id
_entity.type
_entity.pdbx_description
1 polymer ?
#
loop_
_entity_poly.entity_id
_entity_poly.type
_entity_poly.pdbx_seq_one_letter_code
_entity_poly.pdbx_strand_id
1 'polypeptide(L)'
;VFAAVCAKQIDNGGVTGAEKDTPEAQATLVDHLSWSKRTYLGEDQNENGILDVGEDLDADDILDRYILPEPPATPKMKVIANSQSIEIYWDNKAEFSVDPISKEIDFEGYRLYRTQPGDDFKLNLLGDANMIAQWDLPGNNLGYNNGLQLVALTTPEIIDADTFYYKYTLDNVLNGWQYLIILTAFDRGDENLNIESLESSFIENAVSVFPGTLATSDEQTAIGVYPNPYRINAAWDGATSTTRKIIFYHLPAQCEITIFTLGGDIVATIKHDGDT
;
A
#
# COMPACT_ATOMS: atom_id res chain seq x y z
N VAL A 1 -24.88 20.08 14.41
CA VAL A 1 -24.98 20.32 12.96
C VAL A 1 -23.62 20.02 12.37
N PHE A 2 -23.51 18.97 11.56
CA PHE A 2 -22.35 18.70 10.76
C PHE A 2 -22.58 19.23 9.36
N ALA A 3 -21.66 20.03 8.85
CA ALA A 3 -21.64 20.40 7.44
C ALA A 3 -20.36 19.80 6.85
N ALA A 4 -20.49 18.77 6.02
CA ALA A 4 -19.42 18.30 5.17
C ALA A 4 -19.54 18.99 3.83
N VAL A 5 -18.55 19.78 3.45
CA VAL A 5 -18.46 20.35 2.10
C VAL A 5 -17.27 19.68 1.43
N CYS A 6 -17.56 18.75 0.53
CA CYS A 6 -16.56 18.19 -0.37
C CYS A 6 -16.65 18.96 -1.68
N ALA A 7 -15.64 19.73 -2.01
CA ALA A 7 -15.55 20.45 -3.26
C ALA A 7 -14.34 19.92 -4.06
N LYS A 8 -14.58 19.51 -5.28
CA LYS A 8 -13.49 19.25 -6.24
C LYS A 8 -13.09 20.58 -6.86
N GLN A 9 -11.79 20.87 -6.86
CA GLN A 9 -11.31 22.05 -7.57
C GLN A 9 -11.53 21.85 -9.08
N ILE A 10 -12.36 22.71 -9.68
CA ILE A 10 -12.53 22.74 -11.12
C ILE A 10 -11.49 23.70 -11.68
N ASP A 11 -10.53 23.18 -12.44
CA ASP A 11 -9.58 24.00 -13.18
C ASP A 11 -10.20 24.46 -14.49
N ASN A 12 -10.72 25.67 -14.48
CA ASN A 12 -11.35 26.32 -15.63
C ASN A 12 -10.37 27.27 -16.34
N GLY A 13 -9.08 26.96 -16.40
CA GLY A 13 -8.11 27.73 -17.19
C GLY A 13 -7.97 29.20 -16.79
N GLY A 14 -8.11 29.52 -15.49
CA GLY A 14 -7.94 30.88 -14.97
C GLY A 14 -9.19 31.76 -15.00
N VAL A 15 -10.36 31.22 -15.39
CA VAL A 15 -11.66 31.91 -15.33
C VAL A 15 -12.06 32.19 -13.88
N THR A 16 -12.60 33.34 -13.60
CA THR A 16 -12.96 33.81 -12.24
C THR A 16 -14.43 34.21 -12.11
N GLY A 17 -14.96 34.12 -10.89
CA GLY A 17 -16.29 34.63 -10.57
C GLY A 17 -17.44 33.83 -11.17
N ALA A 18 -18.45 34.53 -11.70
CA ALA A 18 -19.68 33.95 -12.23
C ALA A 18 -19.47 32.98 -13.42
N GLU A 19 -18.33 33.10 -14.12
CA GLU A 19 -17.97 32.18 -15.22
C GLU A 19 -17.59 30.78 -14.72
N LYS A 20 -17.32 30.60 -13.42
CA LYS A 20 -17.13 29.31 -12.77
C LYS A 20 -18.42 28.64 -12.30
N ASP A 21 -19.50 29.39 -12.25
CA ASP A 21 -20.81 28.93 -11.84
C ASP A 21 -21.56 28.35 -13.04
N THR A 22 -21.07 27.22 -13.54
CA THR A 22 -21.68 26.51 -14.66
C THR A 22 -22.63 25.42 -14.17
N PRO A 23 -23.61 25.00 -14.99
CA PRO A 23 -24.48 23.87 -14.63
C PRO A 23 -23.71 22.60 -14.26
N GLU A 24 -22.59 22.33 -14.92
CA GLU A 24 -21.72 21.16 -14.67
C GLU A 24 -21.03 21.29 -13.31
N ALA A 25 -20.55 22.49 -12.96
CA ALA A 25 -19.95 22.74 -11.64
C ALA A 25 -21.00 22.64 -10.52
N GLN A 26 -22.21 23.13 -10.77
CA GLN A 26 -23.33 22.99 -9.83
C GLN A 26 -23.74 21.53 -9.66
N ALA A 27 -23.79 20.74 -10.74
CA ALA A 27 -24.11 19.32 -10.68
C ALA A 27 -23.13 18.57 -9.75
N THR A 28 -21.81 18.79 -9.90
CA THR A 28 -20.80 18.21 -9.02
C THR A 28 -21.02 18.58 -7.55
N LEU A 29 -21.36 19.83 -7.25
CA LEU A 29 -21.65 20.25 -5.89
C LEU A 29 -22.92 19.58 -5.33
N VAL A 30 -23.97 19.46 -6.15
CA VAL A 30 -25.22 18.79 -5.76
C VAL A 30 -24.96 17.32 -5.48
N ASP A 31 -24.15 16.65 -6.28
CA ASP A 31 -23.77 15.26 -6.06
C ASP A 31 -23.02 15.09 -4.74
N HIS A 32 -22.04 15.94 -4.46
CA HIS A 32 -21.31 15.89 -3.18
C HIS A 32 -22.23 16.17 -1.98
N LEU A 33 -23.17 17.09 -2.12
CA LEU A 33 -24.16 17.35 -1.08
C LEU A 33 -25.11 16.15 -0.89
N SER A 34 -25.52 15.50 -1.96
CA SER A 34 -26.37 14.30 -1.89
C SER A 34 -25.63 13.16 -1.16
N TRP A 35 -24.34 12.95 -1.45
CA TRP A 35 -23.49 12.00 -0.74
C TRP A 35 -23.34 12.34 0.74
N SER A 36 -23.08 13.61 1.05
CA SER A 36 -22.99 14.05 2.45
C SER A 36 -24.31 13.81 3.21
N LYS A 37 -25.44 13.98 2.53
CA LYS A 37 -26.76 13.70 3.10
C LYS A 37 -26.98 12.20 3.31
N ARG A 38 -26.69 11.38 2.30
CA ARG A 38 -26.79 9.91 2.40
C ARG A 38 -25.92 9.36 3.53
N THR A 39 -24.66 9.83 3.62
CA THR A 39 -23.74 9.47 4.70
C THR A 39 -24.31 9.82 6.07
N TYR A 40 -24.92 11.02 6.21
CA TYR A 40 -25.53 11.45 7.47
C TYR A 40 -26.75 10.63 7.85
N LEU A 41 -27.58 10.28 6.89
CA LEU A 41 -28.81 9.53 7.10
C LEU A 41 -28.55 8.05 7.32
N GLY A 42 -27.52 7.51 6.69
CA GLY A 42 -27.20 6.08 6.78
C GLY A 42 -28.37 5.23 6.27
N GLU A 43 -28.93 4.44 7.14
CA GLU A 43 -30.07 3.56 6.85
C GLU A 43 -31.41 4.29 6.75
N ASP A 44 -31.55 5.44 7.41
CA ASP A 44 -32.78 6.28 7.41
C ASP A 44 -32.96 6.97 6.03
N GLN A 45 -33.34 6.23 5.02
CA GLN A 45 -33.45 6.73 3.64
C GLN A 45 -34.59 7.68 3.44
N ASN A 46 -35.67 7.50 4.20
CA ASN A 46 -36.88 8.33 4.12
C ASN A 46 -36.88 9.51 5.10
N GLU A 47 -35.84 9.68 5.91
CA GLU A 47 -35.60 10.80 6.84
C GLU A 47 -36.61 10.88 7.99
N ASN A 48 -37.23 9.78 8.38
CA ASN A 48 -38.27 9.79 9.44
C ASN A 48 -37.65 9.49 10.82
N GLY A 49 -36.41 9.07 10.92
CA GLY A 49 -35.67 8.75 12.16
C GLY A 49 -36.05 7.41 12.77
N ILE A 50 -36.66 6.52 12.01
CA ILE A 50 -37.08 5.17 12.40
C ILE A 50 -36.52 4.19 11.39
N LEU A 51 -36.09 3.02 11.85
CA LEU A 51 -35.69 1.93 10.99
C LEU A 51 -36.91 1.26 10.38
N ASP A 52 -37.14 1.46 9.10
CA ASP A 52 -38.26 0.87 8.37
C ASP A 52 -37.87 -0.43 7.66
N VAL A 53 -38.88 -1.16 7.20
CA VAL A 53 -38.65 -2.42 6.48
C VAL A 53 -37.89 -2.16 5.18
N GLY A 54 -36.68 -2.76 5.08
CA GLY A 54 -35.79 -2.62 3.93
C GLY A 54 -34.71 -1.54 4.07
N GLU A 55 -34.70 -0.83 5.18
CA GLU A 55 -33.67 0.14 5.52
C GLU A 55 -32.51 -0.46 6.33
N ASP A 56 -32.77 -1.55 7.08
CA ASP A 56 -31.76 -2.28 7.85
C ASP A 56 -30.77 -3.00 6.90
N LEU A 57 -29.60 -2.44 6.78
CA LEU A 57 -28.59 -2.88 5.82
C LEU A 57 -27.72 -4.03 6.33
N ASP A 58 -27.51 -4.16 7.62
CA ASP A 58 -26.68 -5.20 8.22
C ASP A 58 -27.47 -6.24 9.03
N ALA A 59 -28.79 -6.07 9.12
CA ALA A 59 -29.71 -6.97 9.78
C ALA A 59 -29.50 -7.09 11.31
N ASP A 60 -29.18 -5.96 11.95
CA ASP A 60 -28.97 -5.89 13.40
C ASP A 60 -30.15 -5.25 14.16
N ASP A 61 -31.20 -4.81 13.47
CA ASP A 61 -32.40 -4.12 13.99
C ASP A 61 -32.08 -2.77 14.64
N ILE A 62 -30.93 -2.14 14.34
CA ILE A 62 -30.51 -0.84 14.86
C ILE A 62 -30.41 0.16 13.69
N LEU A 63 -30.90 1.37 13.86
CA LEU A 63 -30.78 2.40 12.86
C LEU A 63 -29.37 2.99 12.83
N ASP A 64 -28.58 2.55 11.88
CA ASP A 64 -27.22 3.03 11.67
C ASP A 64 -27.13 4.30 10.84
N ARG A 65 -26.23 5.16 11.25
CA ARG A 65 -25.94 6.42 10.56
C ARG A 65 -24.46 6.47 10.19
N TYR A 66 -24.13 7.34 9.25
CA TYR A 66 -22.77 7.55 8.77
C TYR A 66 -22.17 6.36 8.02
N ILE A 67 -23.00 5.61 7.30
CA ILE A 67 -22.54 4.53 6.43
C ILE A 67 -21.91 5.14 5.18
N LEU A 68 -20.71 4.70 4.88
CA LEU A 68 -19.91 5.13 3.71
C LEU A 68 -19.58 3.92 2.85
N PRO A 69 -19.37 4.11 1.53
CA PRO A 69 -18.72 3.08 0.73
C PRO A 69 -17.36 2.75 1.32
N GLU A 70 -17.00 1.50 1.32
CA GLU A 70 -15.73 1.03 1.85
C GLU A 70 -14.90 0.35 0.77
N PRO A 71 -13.59 0.62 0.71
CA PRO A 71 -12.73 -0.13 -0.19
C PRO A 71 -12.67 -1.60 0.23
N PRO A 72 -12.25 -2.51 -0.67
CA PRO A 72 -12.02 -3.89 -0.31
C PRO A 72 -11.05 -4.02 0.87
N ALA A 73 -11.19 -5.08 1.65
CA ALA A 73 -10.33 -5.33 2.80
C ALA A 73 -8.86 -5.29 2.39
N THR A 74 -8.02 -4.69 3.22
CA THR A 74 -6.57 -4.66 2.99
C THR A 74 -6.03 -6.10 2.94
N PRO A 75 -5.41 -6.55 1.83
CA PRO A 75 -4.90 -7.91 1.72
C PRO A 75 -3.75 -8.13 2.70
N LYS A 76 -3.71 -9.28 3.36
CA LYS A 76 -2.58 -9.64 4.20
C LYS A 76 -1.38 -9.95 3.32
N MET A 77 -0.29 -9.21 3.50
CA MET A 77 0.92 -9.33 2.68
C MET A 77 2.09 -9.90 3.49
N LYS A 78 2.88 -10.75 2.87
CA LYS A 78 4.19 -11.20 3.35
C LYS A 78 5.25 -10.85 2.32
N VAL A 79 6.33 -10.23 2.77
CA VAL A 79 7.46 -9.84 1.92
C VAL A 79 8.69 -10.62 2.35
N ILE A 80 9.37 -11.27 1.41
CA ILE A 80 10.60 -12.02 1.63
C ILE A 80 11.70 -11.40 0.78
N ALA A 81 12.75 -10.94 1.45
CA ALA A 81 13.91 -10.39 0.80
C ALA A 81 14.89 -11.51 0.40
N ASN A 82 15.29 -11.51 -0.86
CA ASN A 82 16.32 -12.40 -1.41
C ASN A 82 17.46 -11.56 -2.00
N SER A 83 18.51 -12.23 -2.49
CA SER A 83 19.56 -11.55 -3.23
C SER A 83 19.03 -11.04 -4.57
N GLN A 84 19.06 -9.73 -4.77
CA GLN A 84 18.63 -9.04 -5.99
C GLN A 84 17.14 -9.26 -6.35
N SER A 85 16.35 -9.80 -5.43
CA SER A 85 14.89 -9.97 -5.64
C SER A 85 14.10 -9.82 -4.34
N ILE A 86 12.82 -9.51 -4.49
CA ILE A 86 11.86 -9.44 -3.40
C ILE A 86 10.67 -10.30 -3.82
N GLU A 87 10.30 -11.28 -3.00
CA GLU A 87 9.08 -12.05 -3.17
C GLU A 87 7.96 -11.45 -2.31
N ILE A 88 6.82 -11.26 -2.92
CA ILE A 88 5.65 -10.63 -2.32
C ILE A 88 4.51 -11.63 -2.43
N TYR A 89 3.97 -12.05 -1.29
CA TYR A 89 2.85 -12.97 -1.18
C TYR A 89 1.66 -12.25 -0.57
N TRP A 90 0.43 -12.60 -0.98
CA TRP A 90 -0.77 -12.06 -0.35
C TRP A 90 -1.96 -13.02 -0.37
N ASP A 91 -2.88 -12.77 0.54
CA ASP A 91 -4.12 -13.53 0.67
C ASP A 91 -5.19 -13.02 -0.31
N ASN A 92 -6.35 -13.65 -0.31
CA ASN A 92 -7.48 -13.32 -1.17
C ASN A 92 -8.69 -12.75 -0.43
N LYS A 93 -8.51 -12.21 0.77
CA LYS A 93 -9.64 -11.71 1.57
C LYS A 93 -10.37 -10.56 0.91
N ALA A 94 -9.63 -9.70 0.22
CA ALA A 94 -10.21 -8.57 -0.49
C ALA A 94 -11.28 -8.96 -1.51
N GLU A 95 -11.16 -10.14 -2.13
CA GLU A 95 -12.08 -10.65 -3.14
C GLU A 95 -13.48 -10.98 -2.62
N PHE A 96 -13.62 -11.08 -1.30
CA PHE A 96 -14.88 -11.39 -0.63
C PHE A 96 -15.43 -10.21 0.17
N SER A 97 -14.83 -9.05 0.04
CA SER A 97 -15.31 -7.82 0.69
C SER A 97 -16.65 -7.40 0.07
N VAL A 98 -17.59 -7.11 0.93
CA VAL A 98 -18.93 -6.63 0.55
C VAL A 98 -18.99 -5.15 0.89
N ASP A 99 -19.26 -4.30 -0.09
CA ASP A 99 -19.45 -2.88 0.16
C ASP A 99 -20.73 -2.66 0.98
N PRO A 100 -20.68 -1.85 2.03
CA PRO A 100 -21.84 -1.63 2.93
C PRO A 100 -22.98 -0.87 2.29
N ILE A 101 -22.75 -0.12 1.21
CA ILE A 101 -23.78 0.64 0.50
C ILE A 101 -24.44 -0.19 -0.58
N SER A 102 -23.64 -0.76 -1.50
CA SER A 102 -24.16 -1.53 -2.64
C SER A 102 -24.61 -2.93 -2.24
N LYS A 103 -24.11 -3.47 -1.11
CA LYS A 103 -24.29 -4.86 -0.68
C LYS A 103 -23.75 -5.89 -1.68
N GLU A 104 -22.89 -5.47 -2.58
CA GLU A 104 -22.28 -6.32 -3.58
C GLU A 104 -20.79 -6.53 -3.29
N ILE A 105 -20.25 -7.60 -3.84
CA ILE A 105 -18.82 -7.79 -3.96
C ILE A 105 -18.38 -7.07 -5.22
N ASP A 106 -17.73 -5.94 -5.05
CA ASP A 106 -17.31 -5.05 -6.13
C ASP A 106 -15.80 -5.01 -6.32
N PHE A 107 -15.06 -5.90 -5.64
CA PHE A 107 -13.62 -6.07 -5.80
C PHE A 107 -13.24 -6.11 -7.28
N GLU A 108 -12.23 -5.35 -7.65
CA GLU A 108 -11.72 -5.28 -9.01
C GLU A 108 -10.31 -5.84 -9.15
N GLY A 109 -9.42 -5.58 -8.19
CA GLY A 109 -8.05 -6.04 -8.33
C GLY A 109 -7.08 -5.59 -7.26
N TYR A 110 -5.80 -5.82 -7.55
CA TYR A 110 -4.68 -5.46 -6.68
C TYR A 110 -3.73 -4.50 -7.38
N ARG A 111 -3.15 -3.58 -6.61
CA ARG A 111 -2.10 -2.65 -7.05
C ARG A 111 -0.87 -2.81 -6.18
N LEU A 112 0.27 -2.86 -6.81
CA LEU A 112 1.57 -2.96 -6.14
C LEU A 112 2.37 -1.69 -6.36
N TYR A 113 2.86 -1.12 -5.28
CA TYR A 113 3.66 0.09 -5.28
C TYR A 113 5.03 -0.17 -4.69
N ARG A 114 6.01 0.60 -5.13
CA ARG A 114 7.37 0.54 -4.65
C ARG A 114 8.01 1.92 -4.66
N THR A 115 8.85 2.22 -3.66
CA THR A 115 9.79 3.34 -3.72
C THR A 115 10.92 3.06 -4.71
N GLN A 116 11.49 4.11 -5.28
CA GLN A 116 12.70 4.01 -6.11
C GLN A 116 13.95 3.82 -5.23
N PRO A 117 15.04 3.20 -5.78
CA PRO A 117 16.32 3.18 -5.09
C PRO A 117 16.78 4.60 -4.73
N GLY A 118 17.11 4.81 -3.45
CA GLY A 118 17.48 6.12 -2.92
C GLY A 118 16.32 6.95 -2.37
N ASP A 119 15.07 6.52 -2.54
CA ASP A 119 13.90 7.16 -1.95
C ASP A 119 13.79 6.87 -0.45
N ASP A 120 14.42 5.80 0.02
CA ASP A 120 14.48 5.38 1.41
C ASP A 120 15.05 6.44 2.37
N PHE A 121 15.72 7.45 1.84
CA PHE A 121 16.25 8.58 2.59
C PHE A 121 15.36 9.83 2.56
N LYS A 122 14.23 9.77 1.90
CA LYS A 122 13.25 10.85 1.87
C LYS A 122 12.35 10.83 3.10
N LEU A 123 11.89 11.99 3.52
CA LEU A 123 11.02 12.12 4.68
C LEU A 123 9.60 11.60 4.46
N ASN A 124 9.16 11.50 3.21
CA ASN A 124 7.82 11.07 2.83
C ASN A 124 7.85 9.87 1.88
N LEU A 125 8.23 8.71 2.41
CA LEU A 125 8.32 7.46 1.64
C LEU A 125 7.00 7.06 0.99
N LEU A 126 5.87 7.26 1.68
CA LEU A 126 4.55 6.91 1.16
C LEU A 126 4.17 7.76 -0.06
N GLY A 127 4.47 9.05 -0.03
CA GLY A 127 4.19 9.96 -1.14
C GLY A 127 5.10 9.75 -2.36
N ASP A 128 6.22 9.07 -2.18
CA ASP A 128 7.18 8.77 -3.24
C ASP A 128 7.05 7.36 -3.81
N ALA A 129 6.11 6.55 -3.29
CA ALA A 129 5.83 5.23 -3.82
C ALA A 129 5.11 5.34 -5.17
N ASN A 130 5.60 4.58 -6.15
CA ASN A 130 5.04 4.54 -7.49
C ASN A 130 4.42 3.16 -7.75
N MET A 131 3.27 3.15 -8.41
CA MET A 131 2.66 1.90 -8.87
C MET A 131 3.57 1.23 -9.88
N ILE A 132 3.92 -0.03 -9.63
CA ILE A 132 4.79 -0.83 -10.49
C ILE A 132 4.06 -1.97 -11.18
N ALA A 133 2.94 -2.40 -10.63
CA ALA A 133 2.09 -3.43 -11.22
C ALA A 133 0.64 -3.28 -10.75
N GLN A 134 -0.28 -3.75 -11.58
CA GLN A 134 -1.70 -3.86 -11.30
C GLN A 134 -2.22 -5.13 -11.96
N TRP A 135 -3.07 -5.84 -11.24
CA TRP A 135 -3.80 -7.02 -11.71
C TRP A 135 -5.26 -6.84 -11.39
N ASP A 136 -6.11 -6.96 -12.40
CA ASP A 136 -7.53 -6.67 -12.30
C ASP A 136 -8.39 -7.69 -13.04
N LEU A 137 -9.65 -7.78 -12.64
CA LEU A 137 -10.60 -8.70 -13.26
C LEU A 137 -10.89 -8.28 -14.70
N PRO A 138 -10.95 -9.23 -15.64
CA PRO A 138 -11.25 -8.90 -17.03
C PRO A 138 -12.75 -8.66 -17.24
N GLY A 139 -13.09 -7.84 -18.22
CA GLY A 139 -14.45 -7.69 -18.72
C GLY A 139 -15.09 -6.34 -18.48
N ASN A 140 -14.35 -5.35 -18.03
CA ASN A 140 -14.81 -3.97 -17.87
C ASN A 140 -13.82 -2.96 -18.48
N ASN A 141 -14.04 -1.68 -18.25
CA ASN A 141 -13.21 -0.59 -18.78
C ASN A 141 -12.20 -0.06 -17.74
N LEU A 142 -12.07 -0.73 -16.59
CA LEU A 142 -11.17 -0.34 -15.52
C LEU A 142 -9.85 -1.09 -15.64
N GLY A 143 -8.76 -0.39 -15.38
CA GLY A 143 -7.43 -0.99 -15.31
C GLY A 143 -6.92 -1.60 -16.61
N TYR A 144 -6.26 -2.74 -16.51
CA TYR A 144 -5.56 -3.41 -17.62
C TYR A 144 -6.27 -4.66 -18.14
N ASN A 145 -7.32 -5.13 -17.45
CA ASN A 145 -8.05 -6.36 -17.77
C ASN A 145 -7.13 -7.59 -17.95
N ASN A 146 -6.06 -7.66 -17.15
CA ASN A 146 -5.00 -8.65 -17.32
C ASN A 146 -5.22 -9.95 -16.52
N GLY A 147 -6.17 -9.94 -15.61
CA GLY A 147 -6.55 -11.09 -14.79
C GLY A 147 -5.59 -11.38 -13.63
N LEU A 148 -6.12 -12.00 -12.59
CA LEU A 148 -5.35 -12.38 -11.40
C LEU A 148 -4.49 -13.63 -11.61
N GLN A 149 -4.72 -14.38 -12.70
CA GLN A 149 -4.01 -15.64 -13.00
C GLN A 149 -2.49 -15.43 -13.20
N LEU A 150 -2.08 -14.22 -13.56
CA LEU A 150 -0.66 -13.90 -13.74
C LEU A 150 0.17 -14.00 -12.46
N VAL A 151 -0.49 -13.86 -11.32
CA VAL A 151 0.14 -13.88 -9.99
C VAL A 151 -0.42 -14.97 -9.08
N ALA A 152 -1.47 -15.68 -9.52
CA ALA A 152 -2.09 -16.75 -8.76
C ALA A 152 -1.12 -17.94 -8.60
N LEU A 153 -0.99 -18.42 -7.36
CA LEU A 153 -0.27 -19.64 -7.07
C LEU A 153 -1.09 -20.86 -7.51
N THR A 154 -0.46 -21.84 -8.13
CA THR A 154 -1.11 -23.12 -8.49
C THR A 154 -1.62 -23.87 -7.25
N THR A 155 -0.90 -23.74 -6.16
CA THR A 155 -1.25 -24.27 -4.85
C THR A 155 -0.96 -23.17 -3.84
N PRO A 156 -1.90 -22.83 -2.94
CA PRO A 156 -1.65 -21.85 -1.89
C PRO A 156 -0.43 -22.22 -1.03
N GLU A 157 0.36 -21.23 -0.68
CA GLU A 157 1.52 -21.39 0.19
C GLU A 157 1.20 -20.98 1.62
N ILE A 158 1.71 -21.74 2.59
CA ILE A 158 1.57 -21.46 4.01
C ILE A 158 2.91 -20.94 4.53
N ILE A 159 2.93 -19.68 4.96
CA ILE A 159 4.11 -19.02 5.52
C ILE A 159 3.71 -18.44 6.88
N ASP A 160 4.45 -18.76 7.95
CA ASP A 160 4.18 -18.30 9.31
C ASP A 160 2.73 -18.54 9.79
N ALA A 161 2.16 -19.70 9.42
CA ALA A 161 0.76 -20.11 9.68
C ALA A 161 -0.33 -19.34 8.91
N ASP A 162 0.02 -18.44 8.02
CA ASP A 162 -0.89 -17.75 7.12
C ASP A 162 -0.90 -18.39 5.74
N THR A 163 -2.05 -18.37 5.07
CA THR A 163 -2.20 -18.94 3.73
C THR A 163 -2.24 -17.83 2.69
N PHE A 164 -1.38 -17.94 1.69
CA PHE A 164 -1.25 -16.99 0.59
C PHE A 164 -1.65 -17.65 -0.73
N TYR A 165 -2.37 -16.90 -1.55
CA TYR A 165 -2.94 -17.38 -2.82
C TYR A 165 -2.24 -16.77 -4.02
N TYR A 166 -1.53 -15.68 -3.81
CA TYR A 166 -0.87 -14.91 -4.85
C TYR A 166 0.60 -14.68 -4.52
N LYS A 167 1.40 -14.58 -5.57
CA LYS A 167 2.83 -14.27 -5.48
C LYS A 167 3.27 -13.39 -6.64
N TYR A 168 4.07 -12.38 -6.33
CA TYR A 168 4.82 -11.61 -7.31
C TYR A 168 6.28 -11.55 -6.91
N THR A 169 7.18 -11.71 -7.89
CA THR A 169 8.62 -11.58 -7.66
C THR A 169 9.11 -10.32 -8.35
N LEU A 170 9.66 -9.42 -7.57
CA LEU A 170 10.30 -8.22 -8.04
C LEU A 170 11.79 -8.47 -8.19
N ASP A 171 12.23 -8.58 -9.43
CA ASP A 171 13.65 -8.82 -9.77
C ASP A 171 14.42 -7.52 -9.98
N ASN A 172 15.75 -7.65 -10.07
CA ASN A 172 16.68 -6.56 -10.34
C ASN A 172 16.63 -5.43 -9.31
N VAL A 173 16.37 -5.77 -8.05
CA VAL A 173 16.50 -4.83 -6.94
C VAL A 173 17.94 -4.82 -6.43
N LEU A 174 18.37 -3.70 -5.89
CA LEU A 174 19.73 -3.52 -5.38
C LEU A 174 19.83 -4.05 -3.96
N ASN A 175 20.80 -4.94 -3.73
CA ASN A 175 21.10 -5.41 -2.38
C ASN A 175 21.56 -4.28 -1.48
N GLY A 176 21.09 -4.31 -0.22
CA GLY A 176 21.43 -3.31 0.78
C GLY A 176 20.65 -1.99 0.67
N TRP A 177 19.82 -1.80 -0.36
CA TRP A 177 18.92 -0.66 -0.45
C TRP A 177 17.59 -0.96 0.22
N GLN A 178 17.02 0.04 0.86
CA GLN A 178 15.69 -0.06 1.44
C GLN A 178 14.64 0.19 0.35
N TYR A 179 13.66 -0.70 0.29
CA TYR A 179 12.46 -0.51 -0.50
C TYR A 179 11.26 -0.49 0.42
N LEU A 180 10.32 0.41 0.15
CA LEU A 180 8.99 0.34 0.72
C LEU A 180 8.11 -0.36 -0.31
N ILE A 181 7.52 -1.46 0.07
CA ILE A 181 6.57 -2.24 -0.73
C ILE A 181 5.19 -2.04 -0.14
N ILE A 182 4.22 -1.71 -0.99
CA ILE A 182 2.84 -1.49 -0.60
C ILE A 182 1.96 -2.27 -1.56
N LEU A 183 1.04 -3.06 -1.02
CA LEU A 183 0.04 -3.76 -1.79
C LEU A 183 -1.34 -3.32 -1.34
N THR A 184 -2.18 -2.92 -2.28
CA THR A 184 -3.56 -2.51 -2.04
C THR A 184 -4.52 -3.37 -2.84
N ALA A 185 -5.75 -3.42 -2.41
CA ALA A 185 -6.88 -3.90 -3.18
C ALA A 185 -7.76 -2.70 -3.57
N PHE A 186 -8.43 -2.78 -4.70
CA PHE A 186 -9.34 -1.74 -5.15
C PHE A 186 -10.61 -2.35 -5.74
N ASP A 187 -11.69 -1.59 -5.68
CA ASP A 187 -12.99 -1.92 -6.22
C ASP A 187 -13.25 -1.26 -7.58
N ARG A 188 -14.36 -1.62 -8.20
CA ARG A 188 -14.81 -1.02 -9.46
C ARG A 188 -15.62 0.26 -9.24
N GLY A 189 -16.00 0.59 -7.99
CA GLY A 189 -16.99 1.62 -7.72
C GLY A 189 -18.38 1.25 -8.23
N ASP A 190 -19.30 2.21 -8.23
CA ASP A 190 -20.65 2.04 -8.77
C ASP A 190 -21.07 3.28 -9.56
N GLU A 191 -21.16 3.15 -10.89
CA GLU A 191 -21.57 4.25 -11.78
C GLU A 191 -23.02 4.71 -11.51
N ASN A 192 -23.91 3.80 -11.10
CA ASN A 192 -25.32 4.15 -10.85
C ASN A 192 -25.46 4.98 -9.56
N LEU A 193 -24.62 4.73 -8.60
CA LEU A 193 -24.57 5.43 -7.33
C LEU A 193 -23.57 6.61 -7.36
N ASN A 194 -22.87 6.81 -8.46
CA ASN A 194 -21.80 7.80 -8.62
C ASN A 194 -20.69 7.63 -7.55
N ILE A 195 -20.31 6.37 -7.29
CA ILE A 195 -19.20 6.01 -6.40
C ILE A 195 -17.97 5.78 -7.27
N GLU A 196 -16.89 6.51 -6.99
CA GLU A 196 -15.59 6.27 -7.62
C GLU A 196 -14.97 5.00 -7.04
N SER A 197 -14.07 4.35 -7.82
CA SER A 197 -13.26 3.22 -7.34
C SER A 197 -12.46 3.62 -6.10
N LEU A 198 -12.62 2.87 -5.04
CA LEU A 198 -11.90 3.05 -3.78
C LEU A 198 -10.75 2.07 -3.67
N GLU A 199 -9.71 2.47 -2.95
CA GLU A 199 -8.50 1.69 -2.76
C GLU A 199 -8.19 1.53 -1.28
N SER A 200 -7.81 0.32 -0.87
CA SER A 200 -7.51 0.00 0.52
C SER A 200 -6.28 0.77 1.05
N SER A 201 -6.09 0.77 2.36
CA SER A 201 -5.12 1.62 3.03
C SER A 201 -3.68 1.33 2.61
N PHE A 202 -2.98 2.37 2.17
CA PHE A 202 -1.53 2.33 1.91
C PHE A 202 -0.71 2.08 3.17
N ILE A 203 -1.15 2.64 4.30
CA ILE A 203 -0.36 2.62 5.55
C ILE A 203 -0.39 1.25 6.20
N GLU A 204 -1.54 0.58 6.17
CA GLU A 204 -1.71 -0.71 6.81
C GLU A 204 -0.88 -1.81 6.18
N ASN A 205 -0.55 -1.67 4.91
CA ASN A 205 0.16 -2.68 4.14
C ASN A 205 1.49 -2.19 3.55
N ALA A 206 2.14 -1.27 4.24
CA ALA A 206 3.44 -0.74 3.87
C ALA A 206 4.56 -1.47 4.62
N VAL A 207 5.41 -2.20 3.90
CA VAL A 207 6.51 -3.00 4.46
C VAL A 207 7.84 -2.51 3.93
N SER A 208 8.73 -2.12 4.84
CA SER A 208 10.12 -1.81 4.49
C SER A 208 10.94 -3.08 4.42
N VAL A 209 11.67 -3.26 3.33
CA VAL A 209 12.47 -4.45 3.07
C VAL A 209 13.85 -4.09 2.50
N PHE A 210 14.84 -4.87 2.86
CA PHE A 210 16.22 -4.75 2.38
C PHE A 210 16.60 -6.04 1.64
N PRO A 211 16.62 -6.05 0.31
CA PRO A 211 17.16 -7.17 -0.44
C PRO A 211 18.60 -7.45 -0.04
N GLY A 212 18.96 -8.70 0.09
CA GLY A 212 20.29 -9.11 0.48
C GLY A 212 20.44 -10.61 0.34
N THR A 213 21.66 -11.08 0.47
CA THR A 213 21.93 -12.51 0.51
C THR A 213 21.62 -13.04 1.90
N LEU A 214 20.96 -14.19 1.94
CA LEU A 214 20.91 -15.00 3.16
C LEU A 214 22.35 -15.27 3.62
N ALA A 215 22.54 -15.41 4.93
CA ALA A 215 23.80 -15.84 5.47
C ALA A 215 24.28 -17.11 4.74
N THR A 216 25.44 -17.05 4.13
CA THR A 216 25.96 -18.20 3.40
C THR A 216 26.93 -18.99 4.29
N SER A 217 26.86 -20.31 4.24
CA SER A 217 27.87 -21.18 4.79
C SER A 217 29.09 -21.28 3.87
N ASP A 218 29.08 -20.64 2.72
CA ASP A 218 30.10 -20.74 1.71
C ASP A 218 31.18 -19.67 1.93
N GLU A 219 32.35 -20.07 2.36
CA GLU A 219 33.51 -19.20 2.63
C GLU A 219 34.02 -18.43 1.41
N GLN A 220 33.50 -18.72 0.21
CA GLN A 220 33.94 -18.11 -1.05
C GLN A 220 33.19 -16.83 -1.45
N THR A 221 32.13 -16.44 -0.74
CA THR A 221 31.38 -15.23 -1.08
C THR A 221 32.06 -14.00 -0.48
N ALA A 222 32.40 -13.03 -1.31
CA ALA A 222 33.01 -11.78 -0.87
C ALA A 222 32.09 -11.00 0.07
N ILE A 223 32.47 -10.87 1.33
CA ILE A 223 31.81 -9.99 2.30
C ILE A 223 31.98 -8.56 1.81
N GLY A 224 30.89 -7.81 1.86
CA GLY A 224 30.91 -6.41 1.47
C GLY A 224 30.28 -5.48 2.49
N VAL A 225 30.55 -4.19 2.29
CA VAL A 225 30.00 -3.11 3.11
C VAL A 225 29.45 -2.01 2.21
N TYR A 226 28.27 -1.48 2.55
CA TYR A 226 27.62 -0.40 1.81
C TYR A 226 27.05 0.65 2.80
N PRO A 227 27.13 1.95 2.44
CA PRO A 227 27.91 2.55 1.36
C PRO A 227 29.43 2.54 1.67
N ASN A 228 30.24 2.34 0.64
CA ASN A 228 31.69 2.38 0.74
C ASN A 228 32.29 3.15 -0.46
N PRO A 229 32.87 4.35 -0.28
CA PRO A 229 33.06 5.02 1.01
C PRO A 229 31.77 5.66 1.56
N TYR A 230 31.64 5.68 2.87
CA TYR A 230 30.57 6.38 3.56
C TYR A 230 30.81 7.91 3.51
N ARG A 231 29.82 8.68 3.08
CA ARG A 231 29.89 10.13 2.97
C ARG A 231 28.79 10.78 3.79
N ILE A 232 29.15 11.47 4.86
CA ILE A 232 28.24 12.12 5.81
C ILE A 232 27.25 13.11 5.14
N ASN A 233 27.61 13.68 4.00
CA ASN A 233 26.80 14.67 3.28
C ASN A 233 26.16 14.10 2.01
N ALA A 234 26.04 12.81 1.89
CA ALA A 234 25.37 12.21 0.74
C ALA A 234 23.85 12.50 0.82
N ALA A 235 23.25 12.87 -0.30
CA ALA A 235 21.82 13.18 -0.36
C ALA A 235 20.93 11.99 0.02
N TRP A 236 21.47 10.78 -0.09
CA TRP A 236 20.82 9.51 0.25
C TRP A 236 21.00 9.09 1.72
N ASP A 237 21.72 9.86 2.55
CA ASP A 237 22.09 9.45 3.93
C ASP A 237 21.07 9.91 4.99
N GLY A 238 19.92 10.42 4.56
CA GLY A 238 18.85 10.90 5.44
C GLY A 238 19.17 12.19 6.18
N ALA A 239 18.14 12.79 6.77
CA ALA A 239 18.25 14.11 7.41
C ALA A 239 18.69 14.04 8.89
N THR A 240 18.65 12.86 9.52
CA THR A 240 18.91 12.70 10.95
C THR A 240 20.00 11.67 11.22
N SER A 241 20.69 11.81 12.36
CA SER A 241 21.73 10.87 12.79
C SER A 241 21.19 9.44 13.00
N THR A 242 19.90 9.29 13.26
CA THR A 242 19.25 8.00 13.48
C THR A 242 18.92 7.25 12.20
N THR A 243 18.89 7.94 11.05
CA THR A 243 18.65 7.34 9.74
C THR A 243 19.94 6.88 9.05
N ARG A 244 21.08 7.30 9.55
CA ARG A 244 22.40 6.94 8.98
C ARG A 244 22.76 5.53 9.33
N LYS A 245 23.16 4.75 8.33
CA LYS A 245 23.49 3.35 8.50
C LYS A 245 24.57 2.88 7.53
N ILE A 246 25.32 1.89 7.98
CA ILE A 246 26.24 1.12 7.16
C ILE A 246 25.72 -0.31 7.15
N ILE A 247 25.61 -0.89 5.98
CA ILE A 247 25.07 -2.24 5.78
C ILE A 247 26.23 -3.16 5.42
N PHE A 248 26.35 -4.24 6.15
CA PHE A 248 27.26 -5.34 5.83
C PHE A 248 26.44 -6.44 5.14
N TYR A 249 26.94 -7.02 4.07
CA TYR A 249 26.24 -8.06 3.31
C TYR A 249 27.16 -9.24 2.98
N HIS A 250 26.57 -10.37 2.64
CA HIS A 250 27.23 -11.66 2.49
C HIS A 250 27.96 -12.13 3.77
N LEU A 251 27.36 -11.84 4.91
CA LEU A 251 27.90 -12.29 6.18
C LEU A 251 27.68 -13.80 6.35
N PRO A 252 28.66 -14.53 6.94
CA PRO A 252 28.39 -15.87 7.44
C PRO A 252 27.31 -15.90 8.49
N ALA A 253 26.64 -17.05 8.66
CA ALA A 253 25.57 -17.22 9.63
C ALA A 253 25.95 -16.78 11.06
N GLN A 254 27.23 -16.98 11.41
CA GLN A 254 27.81 -16.49 12.66
C GLN A 254 29.12 -15.79 12.38
N CYS A 255 29.21 -14.52 12.76
CA CYS A 255 30.46 -13.76 12.63
C CYS A 255 30.53 -12.62 13.64
N GLU A 256 31.71 -12.09 13.82
CA GLU A 256 31.99 -10.89 14.59
C GLU A 256 32.59 -9.83 13.67
N ILE A 257 31.94 -8.66 13.63
CA ILE A 257 32.40 -7.51 12.86
C ILE A 257 33.08 -6.54 13.82
N THR A 258 34.38 -6.32 13.65
CA THR A 258 35.11 -5.33 14.44
C THR A 258 35.45 -4.13 13.58
N ILE A 259 35.06 -2.96 14.03
CA ILE A 259 35.28 -1.66 13.35
C ILE A 259 36.47 -0.97 14.06
N PHE A 260 37.42 -0.54 13.28
CA PHE A 260 38.63 0.13 13.77
C PHE A 260 38.72 1.56 13.24
N THR A 261 39.37 2.45 13.99
CA THR A 261 39.91 3.70 13.44
C THR A 261 41.07 3.40 12.50
N LEU A 262 41.47 4.41 11.70
CA LEU A 262 42.66 4.30 10.87
C LEU A 262 43.96 4.07 11.72
N GLY A 263 43.92 4.49 12.99
CA GLY A 263 45.01 4.27 13.95
C GLY A 263 45.02 2.89 14.60
N GLY A 264 44.02 2.06 14.35
CA GLY A 264 43.92 0.70 14.88
C GLY A 264 43.13 0.57 16.20
N ASP A 265 42.52 1.66 16.70
CA ASP A 265 41.69 1.61 17.88
C ASP A 265 40.30 1.04 17.55
N ILE A 266 39.81 0.13 18.40
CA ILE A 266 38.47 -0.45 18.22
C ILE A 266 37.39 0.61 18.48
N VAL A 267 36.51 0.83 17.51
CA VAL A 267 35.36 1.74 17.62
C VAL A 267 34.13 0.98 18.06
N ALA A 268 33.88 -0.20 17.47
CA ALA A 268 32.73 -1.03 17.79
C ALA A 268 33.01 -2.51 17.44
N THR A 269 32.34 -3.40 18.15
CA THR A 269 32.25 -4.82 17.83
C THR A 269 30.80 -5.24 17.77
N ILE A 270 30.40 -5.85 16.67
CA ILE A 270 29.02 -6.28 16.39
C ILE A 270 29.02 -7.80 16.20
N LYS A 271 28.28 -8.52 17.01
CA LYS A 271 28.04 -9.95 16.79
C LYS A 271 26.87 -10.15 15.89
N HIS A 272 27.03 -10.98 14.89
CA HIS A 272 26.00 -11.40 13.97
C HIS A 272 25.73 -12.89 14.17
N ASP A 273 24.55 -13.21 14.68
CA ASP A 273 24.03 -14.57 14.81
C ASP A 273 22.86 -14.67 13.82
N GLY A 274 23.06 -15.38 12.71
CA GLY A 274 22.21 -15.41 11.52
C GLY A 274 20.86 -16.11 11.64
N ASP A 275 20.23 -16.05 12.81
CA ASP A 275 18.89 -16.61 13.07
C ASP A 275 17.76 -15.57 12.89
N THR A 276 17.96 -14.53 12.08
CA THR A 276 16.86 -13.58 11.78
C THR A 276 16.80 -13.26 10.31
#